data_e0ce6d64843b6eeafca020eba7fb00a9
#
_entry.id   e0ce6d64843b6eeafca020eba7fb00a9
#
_cell.length_a   1.000
_cell.length_b   1.000
_cell.length_c   1.000
_cell.angle_alpha   90.00
_cell.angle_beta   90.00
_cell.angle_gamma   90.00
#
_symmetry.space_group_name_H-M   'P 1'
#
loop_
_entity.id
_entity.type
_entity.pdbx_description
1 polymer ?
#
loop_
_entity_poly.entity_id
_entity_poly.type
_entity_poly.pdbx_seq_one_letter_code
_entity_poly.pdbx_strand_id
1 'polypeptide(L)'
;MWDLSQGCRAILRLWRKSTSNCAVPSENVSSQWSNVENQYQRRLDLIPNLVNTVKGYAEHEQNTLTQVVEARAKATQMRVNFDQLDEQTIQKFNNMQGELSSALSRLMAISEQYPDLKANENFRDLQAQLEGTENRIAVERRKFNEEVKGYNAYIRSFPKNIIAGMFGFLPKPYFEATAGAEKAPEVKF
;
A
#
# COMPACT_ATOMS: atom_id res chain seq x y z
N MET A 1 57.99 8.21 4.17
CA MET A 1 57.10 8.16 5.33
C MET A 1 55.70 8.52 4.85
N TRP A 2 54.92 7.48 4.50
CA TRP A 2 53.57 7.69 3.97
C TRP A 2 52.67 8.10 5.11
N ASP A 3 51.98 9.24 4.94
CA ASP A 3 51.11 9.83 5.95
C ASP A 3 49.83 8.97 6.11
N LEU A 4 49.85 8.05 7.07
CA LEU A 4 48.71 7.19 7.46
C LEU A 4 47.46 8.01 7.80
N SER A 5 47.62 9.29 8.13
CA SER A 5 46.50 10.20 8.46
C SER A 5 45.71 10.60 7.21
N GLN A 6 46.33 10.72 6.07
CA GLN A 6 45.70 11.08 4.80
C GLN A 6 44.89 9.91 4.23
N GLY A 7 45.43 8.69 4.33
CA GLY A 7 44.75 7.47 3.92
C GLY A 7 43.49 7.19 4.75
N CYS A 8 43.59 7.37 6.06
CA CYS A 8 42.44 7.15 6.96
C CYS A 8 41.32 8.18 6.74
N ARG A 9 41.68 9.46 6.45
CA ARG A 9 40.68 10.50 6.11
C ARG A 9 40.02 10.25 4.74
N ALA A 10 40.74 9.74 3.77
CA ALA A 10 40.19 9.38 2.46
C ALA A 10 39.22 8.20 2.57
N ILE A 11 39.57 7.18 3.34
CA ILE A 11 38.71 6.02 3.61
C ILE A 11 37.44 6.45 4.37
N LEU A 12 37.56 7.30 5.39
CA LEU A 12 36.42 7.84 6.14
C LEU A 12 35.50 8.70 5.26
N ARG A 13 36.05 9.48 4.33
CA ARG A 13 35.24 10.29 3.39
C ARG A 13 34.50 9.40 2.37
N LEU A 14 35.15 8.39 1.84
CA LEU A 14 34.53 7.39 0.96
C LEU A 14 33.47 6.60 1.70
N TRP A 15 33.72 6.23 2.93
CA TRP A 15 32.82 5.50 3.79
C TRP A 15 31.55 6.32 4.11
N ARG A 16 31.73 7.60 4.53
CA ARG A 16 30.64 8.53 4.82
C ARG A 16 29.80 8.84 3.57
N LYS A 17 30.42 8.95 2.40
CA LYS A 17 29.73 9.17 1.13
C LYS A 17 28.94 7.92 0.71
N SER A 18 29.44 6.73 1.01
CA SER A 18 28.80 5.48 0.64
C SER A 18 27.60 5.15 1.54
N THR A 19 27.65 5.48 2.84
CA THR A 19 26.50 5.30 3.75
C THR A 19 25.37 6.27 3.45
N SER A 20 25.68 7.55 3.18
CA SER A 20 24.65 8.51 2.76
C SER A 20 24.01 8.14 1.42
N ASN A 21 24.77 7.52 0.52
CA ASN A 21 24.23 7.04 -0.76
C ASN A 21 23.27 5.84 -0.63
N CYS A 22 23.38 5.02 0.43
CA CYS A 22 22.42 3.93 0.68
C CYS A 22 21.15 4.44 1.40
N ALA A 23 21.27 5.49 2.20
CA ALA A 23 20.14 6.06 2.93
C ALA A 23 19.11 6.72 1.99
N VAL A 24 19.56 7.43 0.96
CA VAL A 24 18.66 8.13 0.03
C VAL A 24 17.67 7.19 -0.69
N PRO A 25 18.07 6.07 -1.30
CA PRO A 25 17.10 5.15 -1.90
C PRO A 25 16.17 4.51 -0.88
N SER A 26 16.62 4.26 0.35
CA SER A 26 15.77 3.76 1.43
C SER A 26 14.69 4.77 1.82
N GLU A 27 15.06 6.05 1.89
CA GLU A 27 14.13 7.15 2.19
C GLU A 27 13.09 7.32 1.09
N ASN A 28 13.46 7.18 -0.19
CA ASN A 28 12.52 7.23 -1.29
C ASN A 28 11.47 6.12 -1.18
N VAL A 29 11.87 4.88 -0.85
CA VAL A 29 10.94 3.77 -0.64
C VAL A 29 10.02 4.06 0.56
N SER A 30 10.54 4.60 1.65
CA SER A 30 9.76 4.98 2.84
C SER A 30 8.73 6.06 2.52
N SER A 31 9.14 7.10 1.79
CA SER A 31 8.24 8.16 1.33
C SER A 31 7.14 7.63 0.43
N GLN A 32 7.48 6.72 -0.48
CA GLN A 32 6.49 6.11 -1.38
C GLN A 32 5.55 5.15 -0.63
N TRP A 33 6.04 4.46 0.41
CA TRP A 33 5.18 3.69 1.32
C TRP A 33 4.14 4.58 1.98
N SER A 34 4.56 5.75 2.50
CA SER A 34 3.64 6.72 3.09
C SER A 34 2.56 7.21 2.10
N ASN A 35 2.90 7.37 0.82
CA ASN A 35 1.91 7.71 -0.21
C ASN A 35 0.88 6.58 -0.39
N VAL A 36 1.31 5.32 -0.36
CA VAL A 36 0.41 4.16 -0.40
C VAL A 36 -0.52 4.15 0.83
N GLU A 37 0.03 4.30 2.03
CA GLU A 37 -0.75 4.35 3.28
C GLU A 37 -1.79 5.47 3.26
N ASN A 38 -1.44 6.67 2.78
CA ASN A 38 -2.35 7.81 2.66
C ASN A 38 -3.56 7.49 1.77
N GLN A 39 -3.38 6.75 0.67
CA GLN A 39 -4.51 6.36 -0.19
C GLN A 39 -5.40 5.31 0.50
N TYR A 40 -4.82 4.36 1.21
CA TYR A 40 -5.58 3.40 2.01
C TYR A 40 -6.35 4.08 3.14
N GLN A 41 -5.72 5.04 3.84
CA GLN A 41 -6.39 5.82 4.87
C GLN A 41 -7.59 6.58 4.29
N ARG A 42 -7.42 7.24 3.14
CA ARG A 42 -8.52 7.94 2.46
C ARG A 42 -9.68 7.00 2.15
N ARG A 43 -9.42 5.76 1.73
CA ARG A 43 -10.47 4.75 1.52
C ARG A 43 -11.21 4.44 2.81
N LEU A 44 -10.47 4.23 3.93
CA LEU A 44 -11.06 3.96 5.24
C LEU A 44 -11.94 5.11 5.76
N ASP A 45 -11.59 6.35 5.43
CA ASP A 45 -12.31 7.55 5.86
C ASP A 45 -13.64 7.75 5.10
N LEU A 46 -13.76 7.22 3.89
CA LEU A 46 -15.02 7.27 3.11
C LEU A 46 -16.08 6.27 3.62
N ILE A 47 -15.65 5.15 4.23
CA ILE A 47 -16.53 4.04 4.61
C ILE A 47 -17.63 4.43 5.60
N PRO A 48 -17.40 5.19 6.68
CA PRO A 48 -18.46 5.57 7.60
C PRO A 48 -19.62 6.33 6.94
N ASN A 49 -19.28 7.24 6.03
CA ASN A 49 -20.29 8.01 5.29
C ASN A 49 -21.08 7.10 4.34
N LEU A 50 -20.38 6.17 3.67
CA LEU A 50 -21.04 5.19 2.81
C LEU A 50 -22.00 4.30 3.61
N VAL A 51 -21.56 3.74 4.74
CA VAL A 51 -22.37 2.87 5.61
C VAL A 51 -23.61 3.65 6.12
N ASN A 52 -23.43 4.89 6.56
CA ASN A 52 -24.54 5.71 7.04
C ASN A 52 -25.56 6.03 5.92
N THR A 53 -25.08 6.31 4.71
CA THR A 53 -25.96 6.56 3.56
C THR A 53 -26.74 5.30 3.21
N VAL A 54 -26.09 4.15 3.11
CA VAL A 54 -26.75 2.87 2.77
C VAL A 54 -27.74 2.46 3.85
N LYS A 55 -27.40 2.63 5.13
CA LYS A 55 -28.30 2.30 6.26
C LYS A 55 -29.64 3.01 6.19
N GLY A 56 -29.69 4.24 5.68
CA GLY A 56 -30.95 4.99 5.54
C GLY A 56 -31.92 4.43 4.49
N TYR A 57 -31.45 3.57 3.58
CA TYR A 57 -32.23 3.00 2.48
C TYR A 57 -32.39 1.48 2.57
N ALA A 58 -31.44 0.81 3.20
CA ALA A 58 -31.33 -0.65 3.23
C ALA A 58 -31.14 -1.15 4.69
N GLU A 59 -32.09 -0.81 5.58
CA GLU A 59 -32.05 -1.19 7.00
C GLU A 59 -32.01 -2.70 7.24
N HIS A 60 -32.56 -3.50 6.32
CA HIS A 60 -32.59 -4.95 6.42
C HIS A 60 -31.23 -5.61 6.12
N GLU A 61 -30.29 -4.87 5.53
CA GLU A 61 -28.97 -5.38 5.13
C GLU A 61 -27.91 -5.28 6.24
N GLN A 62 -28.34 -5.41 7.51
CA GLN A 62 -27.49 -5.24 8.68
C GLN A 62 -26.24 -6.13 8.66
N ASN A 63 -26.36 -7.35 8.14
CA ASN A 63 -25.24 -8.29 8.08
C ASN A 63 -24.10 -7.77 7.17
N THR A 64 -24.44 -7.27 5.99
CA THR A 64 -23.43 -6.71 5.05
C THR A 64 -22.83 -5.42 5.60
N LEU A 65 -23.64 -4.56 6.19
CA LEU A 65 -23.16 -3.32 6.83
C LEU A 65 -22.19 -3.64 7.98
N THR A 66 -22.50 -4.63 8.82
CA THR A 66 -21.65 -5.09 9.91
C THR A 66 -20.33 -5.63 9.36
N GLN A 67 -20.33 -6.47 8.32
CA GLN A 67 -19.12 -6.99 7.68
C GLN A 67 -18.20 -5.87 7.17
N VAL A 68 -18.76 -4.81 6.60
CA VAL A 68 -17.97 -3.64 6.14
C VAL A 68 -17.34 -2.91 7.32
N VAL A 69 -18.09 -2.69 8.40
CA VAL A 69 -17.58 -2.03 9.62
C VAL A 69 -16.47 -2.85 10.28
N GLU A 70 -16.66 -4.17 10.38
CA GLU A 70 -15.66 -5.09 10.95
C GLU A 70 -14.39 -5.13 10.08
N ALA A 71 -14.52 -5.26 8.76
CA ALA A 71 -13.38 -5.25 7.84
C ALA A 71 -12.61 -3.92 7.91
N ARG A 72 -13.34 -2.79 8.04
CA ARG A 72 -12.72 -1.48 8.27
C ARG A 72 -11.97 -1.43 9.60
N ALA A 73 -12.56 -1.94 10.68
CA ALA A 73 -11.93 -1.95 12.00
C ALA A 73 -10.62 -2.75 11.99
N LYS A 74 -10.62 -3.94 11.37
CA LYS A 74 -9.41 -4.75 11.18
C LYS A 74 -8.35 -4.00 10.38
N ALA A 75 -8.73 -3.40 9.25
CA ALA A 75 -7.79 -2.65 8.40
C ALA A 75 -7.19 -1.42 9.11
N THR A 76 -7.96 -0.75 9.98
CA THR A 76 -7.51 0.41 10.76
C THR A 76 -6.53 0.03 11.87
N GLN A 77 -6.67 -1.17 12.45
CA GLN A 77 -5.77 -1.64 13.52
C GLN A 77 -4.38 -2.01 13.01
N MET A 78 -4.26 -2.33 11.73
CA MET A 78 -2.98 -2.71 11.15
C MET A 78 -2.16 -1.47 10.80
N ARG A 79 -1.22 -1.12 11.67
CA ARG A 79 -0.17 -0.14 11.37
C ARG A 79 1.09 -0.89 10.96
N VAL A 80 1.58 -0.57 9.77
CA VAL A 80 2.81 -1.17 9.25
C VAL A 80 3.95 -0.20 9.48
N ASN A 81 4.95 -0.61 10.26
CA ASN A 81 6.18 0.15 10.39
C ASN A 81 7.08 -0.16 9.18
N PHE A 82 7.53 0.86 8.45
CA PHE A 82 8.40 0.71 7.29
C PHE A 82 9.69 -0.08 7.60
N ASP A 83 10.27 0.11 8.78
CA ASP A 83 11.51 -0.59 9.16
C ASP A 83 11.30 -2.11 9.30
N GLN A 84 10.09 -2.52 9.69
CA GLN A 84 9.67 -3.92 9.86
C GLN A 84 8.91 -4.46 8.64
N LEU A 85 9.01 -3.76 7.50
CA LEU A 85 8.32 -4.16 6.28
C LEU A 85 9.00 -5.38 5.67
N ASP A 86 8.45 -6.54 5.96
CA ASP A 86 8.82 -7.85 5.42
C ASP A 86 7.70 -8.43 4.55
N GLU A 87 7.98 -9.55 3.91
CA GLU A 87 7.04 -10.21 3.00
C GLU A 87 5.76 -10.67 3.73
N GLN A 88 5.89 -11.15 4.96
CA GLN A 88 4.74 -11.58 5.76
C GLN A 88 3.85 -10.39 6.15
N THR A 89 4.44 -9.26 6.48
CA THR A 89 3.73 -8.03 6.84
C THR A 89 2.96 -7.48 5.63
N ILE A 90 3.58 -7.43 4.45
CA ILE A 90 2.90 -7.03 3.21
C ILE A 90 1.77 -8.00 2.85
N GLN A 91 1.96 -9.31 2.99
CA GLN A 91 0.90 -10.30 2.74
C GLN A 91 -0.28 -10.12 3.69
N LYS A 92 -0.03 -9.96 4.99
CA LYS A 92 -1.09 -9.67 5.96
C LYS A 92 -1.85 -8.39 5.62
N PHE A 93 -1.11 -7.33 5.27
CA PHE A 93 -1.69 -6.07 4.85
C PHE A 93 -2.58 -6.25 3.61
N ASN A 94 -2.08 -6.94 2.57
CA ASN A 94 -2.85 -7.24 1.36
C ASN A 94 -4.12 -8.05 1.65
N ASN A 95 -4.05 -9.05 2.52
CA ASN A 95 -5.20 -9.88 2.88
C ASN A 95 -6.30 -9.05 3.56
N MET A 96 -5.94 -8.21 4.54
CA MET A 96 -6.91 -7.34 5.21
C MET A 96 -7.55 -6.32 4.26
N GLN A 97 -6.74 -5.75 3.37
CA GLN A 97 -7.24 -4.82 2.36
C GLN A 97 -8.13 -5.54 1.33
N GLY A 98 -7.84 -6.80 1.02
CA GLY A 98 -8.67 -7.67 0.18
C GLY A 98 -10.02 -8.02 0.82
N GLU A 99 -10.04 -8.32 2.13
CA GLU A 99 -11.28 -8.52 2.89
C GLU A 99 -12.17 -7.28 2.83
N LEU A 100 -11.58 -6.10 3.02
CA LEU A 100 -12.30 -4.84 2.95
C LEU A 100 -12.85 -4.57 1.54
N SER A 101 -12.06 -4.80 0.49
CA SER A 101 -12.51 -4.66 -0.90
C SER A 101 -13.66 -5.60 -1.22
N SER A 102 -13.61 -6.85 -0.73
CA SER A 102 -14.67 -7.83 -0.90
C SER A 102 -15.96 -7.42 -0.19
N ALA A 103 -15.85 -6.88 1.04
CA ALA A 103 -17.00 -6.38 1.79
C ALA A 103 -17.65 -5.17 1.11
N LEU A 104 -16.85 -4.23 0.61
CA LEU A 104 -17.33 -3.07 -0.16
C LEU A 104 -18.00 -3.49 -1.47
N SER A 105 -17.44 -4.46 -2.20
CA SER A 105 -18.05 -4.98 -3.44
C SER A 105 -19.42 -5.59 -3.18
N ARG A 106 -19.60 -6.33 -2.07
CA ARG A 106 -20.92 -6.85 -1.67
C ARG A 106 -21.90 -5.72 -1.36
N LEU A 107 -21.45 -4.68 -0.64
CA LEU A 107 -22.28 -3.53 -0.34
C LEU A 107 -22.73 -2.80 -1.62
N MET A 108 -21.83 -2.67 -2.60
CA MET A 108 -22.17 -2.10 -3.91
C MET A 108 -23.18 -2.97 -4.67
N ALA A 109 -23.04 -4.30 -4.62
CA ALA A 109 -24.00 -5.21 -5.25
C ALA A 109 -25.41 -5.09 -4.65
N ILE A 110 -25.53 -4.87 -3.34
CA ILE A 110 -26.83 -4.62 -2.68
C ILE A 110 -27.48 -3.35 -3.22
N SER A 111 -26.72 -2.28 -3.46
CA SER A 111 -27.27 -1.01 -3.95
C SER A 111 -28.04 -1.15 -5.28
N GLU A 112 -27.74 -2.17 -6.07
CA GLU A 112 -28.48 -2.47 -7.31
C GLU A 112 -29.93 -2.92 -7.05
N GLN A 113 -30.23 -3.43 -5.85
CA GLN A 113 -31.57 -3.87 -5.45
C GLN A 113 -32.41 -2.72 -4.85
N TYR A 114 -31.79 -1.56 -4.59
CA TYR A 114 -32.42 -0.40 -3.98
C TYR A 114 -32.34 0.81 -4.91
N PRO A 115 -33.32 1.02 -5.81
CA PRO A 115 -33.28 2.09 -6.83
C PRO A 115 -33.17 3.49 -6.22
N ASP A 116 -33.79 3.73 -5.08
CA ASP A 116 -33.76 5.01 -4.39
C ASP A 116 -32.36 5.33 -3.83
N LEU A 117 -31.66 4.30 -3.32
CA LEU A 117 -30.26 4.43 -2.90
C LEU A 117 -29.36 4.72 -4.10
N LYS A 118 -29.54 3.98 -5.20
CA LYS A 118 -28.77 4.17 -6.43
C LYS A 118 -28.99 5.56 -7.05
N ALA A 119 -30.18 6.13 -6.89
CA ALA A 119 -30.50 7.47 -7.35
C ALA A 119 -29.96 8.57 -6.42
N ASN A 120 -29.59 8.22 -5.17
CA ASN A 120 -29.08 9.19 -4.19
C ASN A 120 -27.74 9.79 -4.65
N GLU A 121 -27.67 11.12 -4.69
CA GLU A 121 -26.49 11.87 -5.15
C GLU A 121 -25.28 11.61 -4.25
N ASN A 122 -25.45 11.67 -2.92
CA ASN A 122 -24.36 11.41 -1.98
C ASN A 122 -23.79 10.00 -2.12
N PHE A 123 -24.65 9.00 -2.39
CA PHE A 123 -24.19 7.62 -2.62
C PHE A 123 -23.34 7.52 -3.88
N ARG A 124 -23.78 8.12 -4.99
CA ARG A 124 -23.03 8.14 -6.26
C ARG A 124 -21.68 8.85 -6.12
N ASP A 125 -21.64 9.97 -5.41
CA ASP A 125 -20.42 10.71 -5.16
C ASP A 125 -19.44 9.89 -4.33
N LEU A 126 -19.90 9.20 -3.28
CA LEU A 126 -19.07 8.32 -2.45
C LEU A 126 -18.56 7.13 -3.26
N GLN A 127 -19.40 6.54 -4.12
CA GLN A 127 -18.98 5.47 -5.03
C GLN A 127 -17.88 5.96 -5.97
N ALA A 128 -18.06 7.08 -6.63
CA ALA A 128 -17.05 7.66 -7.53
C ALA A 128 -15.74 7.98 -6.80
N GLN A 129 -15.82 8.48 -5.54
CA GLN A 129 -14.62 8.73 -4.72
C GLN A 129 -13.90 7.43 -4.33
N LEU A 130 -14.64 6.35 -4.02
CA LEU A 130 -14.06 5.04 -3.72
C LEU A 130 -13.36 4.46 -4.95
N GLU A 131 -14.01 4.45 -6.12
CA GLU A 131 -13.43 3.99 -7.38
C GLU A 131 -12.16 4.80 -7.73
N GLY A 132 -12.22 6.12 -7.59
CA GLY A 132 -11.08 7.00 -7.79
C GLY A 132 -9.93 6.69 -6.81
N THR A 133 -10.24 6.33 -5.57
CA THR A 133 -9.25 5.97 -4.56
C THR A 133 -8.61 4.61 -4.86
N GLU A 134 -9.38 3.60 -5.30
CA GLU A 134 -8.84 2.31 -5.74
C GLU A 134 -7.86 2.46 -6.91
N ASN A 135 -8.19 3.28 -7.89
CA ASN A 135 -7.29 3.57 -9.00
C ASN A 135 -5.99 4.23 -8.52
N ARG A 136 -6.06 5.16 -7.56
CA ARG A 136 -4.87 5.80 -6.97
C ARG A 136 -4.04 4.80 -6.16
N ILE A 137 -4.67 3.91 -5.39
CA ILE A 137 -3.98 2.83 -4.67
C ILE A 137 -3.17 1.98 -5.66
N ALA A 138 -3.77 1.58 -6.78
CA ALA A 138 -3.08 0.79 -7.80
C ALA A 138 -1.87 1.54 -8.40
N VAL A 139 -1.99 2.85 -8.63
CA VAL A 139 -0.89 3.69 -9.12
C VAL A 139 0.23 3.80 -8.08
N GLU A 140 -0.10 4.10 -6.82
CA GLU A 140 0.92 4.28 -5.78
C GLU A 140 1.62 2.95 -5.42
N ARG A 141 0.92 1.81 -5.47
CA ARG A 141 1.53 0.47 -5.34
C ARG A 141 2.55 0.20 -6.45
N ARG A 142 2.24 0.59 -7.69
CA ARG A 142 3.17 0.44 -8.81
C ARG A 142 4.42 1.29 -8.61
N LYS A 143 4.26 2.57 -8.25
CA LYS A 143 5.38 3.46 -7.94
C LYS A 143 6.23 2.91 -6.79
N PHE A 144 5.61 2.39 -5.73
CA PHE A 144 6.32 1.74 -4.63
C PHE A 144 7.17 0.57 -5.12
N ASN A 145 6.61 -0.30 -5.96
CA ASN A 145 7.36 -1.42 -6.54
C ASN A 145 8.54 -0.96 -7.41
N GLU A 146 8.40 0.16 -8.13
CA GLU A 146 9.49 0.75 -8.91
C GLU A 146 10.62 1.26 -8.00
N GLU A 147 10.29 1.96 -6.91
CA GLU A 147 11.28 2.42 -5.92
C GLU A 147 11.95 1.25 -5.21
N VAL A 148 11.20 0.22 -4.81
CA VAL A 148 11.73 -1.01 -4.21
C VAL A 148 12.69 -1.72 -5.18
N LYS A 149 12.35 -1.79 -6.47
CA LYS A 149 13.22 -2.37 -7.50
C LYS A 149 14.54 -1.62 -7.58
N GLY A 150 14.48 -0.30 -7.63
CA GLY A 150 15.67 0.57 -7.63
C GLY A 150 16.54 0.36 -6.40
N TYR A 151 15.93 0.38 -5.22
CA TYR A 151 16.58 0.16 -3.93
C TYR A 151 17.24 -1.23 -3.84
N ASN A 152 16.48 -2.28 -4.14
CA ASN A 152 17.00 -3.66 -4.07
C ASN A 152 18.15 -3.88 -5.05
N ALA A 153 18.09 -3.34 -6.26
CA ALA A 153 19.18 -3.39 -7.23
C ALA A 153 20.41 -2.61 -6.73
N TYR A 154 20.18 -1.46 -6.10
CA TYR A 154 21.25 -0.61 -5.57
C TYR A 154 22.03 -1.32 -4.45
N ILE A 155 21.36 -1.90 -3.44
CA ILE A 155 22.01 -2.58 -2.32
C ILE A 155 22.68 -3.90 -2.71
N ARG A 156 22.30 -4.52 -3.84
CA ARG A 156 22.91 -5.76 -4.37
C ARG A 156 24.13 -5.49 -5.24
N SER A 157 24.35 -4.26 -5.71
CA SER A 157 25.47 -3.93 -6.59
C SER A 157 26.80 -3.86 -5.83
N PHE A 158 27.87 -4.42 -6.43
CA PHE A 158 29.24 -4.31 -5.88
C PHE A 158 29.77 -2.86 -6.07
N PRO A 159 30.50 -2.28 -5.10
CA PRO A 159 30.83 -2.76 -3.76
C PRO A 159 29.79 -2.42 -2.67
N LYS A 160 28.62 -1.87 -3.03
CA LYS A 160 27.60 -1.38 -2.11
C LYS A 160 26.97 -2.49 -1.26
N ASN A 161 26.91 -3.71 -1.80
CA ASN A 161 26.39 -4.88 -1.10
C ASN A 161 27.14 -5.18 0.21
N ILE A 162 28.45 -4.92 0.26
CA ILE A 162 29.27 -5.11 1.47
C ILE A 162 28.82 -4.12 2.54
N ILE A 163 28.66 -2.85 2.16
CA ILE A 163 28.25 -1.77 3.05
C ILE A 163 26.81 -1.98 3.50
N ALA A 164 25.92 -2.32 2.60
CA ALA A 164 24.53 -2.61 2.92
C ALA A 164 24.40 -3.72 3.97
N GLY A 165 25.17 -4.81 3.83
CA GLY A 165 25.19 -5.89 4.81
C GLY A 165 25.73 -5.46 6.17
N MET A 166 26.77 -4.62 6.22
CA MET A 166 27.34 -4.11 7.47
C MET A 166 26.40 -3.19 8.25
N PHE A 167 25.55 -2.43 7.55
CA PHE A 167 24.62 -1.46 8.15
C PHE A 167 23.17 -1.95 8.25
N GLY A 168 22.90 -3.22 7.91
CA GLY A 168 21.58 -3.81 8.05
C GLY A 168 20.56 -3.32 7.02
N PHE A 169 20.99 -2.82 5.85
CA PHE A 169 20.10 -2.51 4.74
C PHE A 169 19.61 -3.79 4.08
N LEU A 170 18.41 -4.24 4.46
CA LEU A 170 17.79 -5.44 3.93
C LEU A 170 16.93 -5.13 2.68
N PRO A 171 16.83 -6.10 1.76
CA PRO A 171 15.91 -6.00 0.64
C PRO A 171 14.47 -5.77 1.13
N LYS A 172 13.75 -4.89 0.45
CA LYS A 172 12.33 -4.65 0.75
C LYS A 172 11.45 -5.50 -0.17
N PRO A 173 10.32 -6.00 0.34
CA PRO A 173 9.38 -6.81 -0.43
C PRO A 173 8.59 -5.95 -1.43
N TYR A 174 8.00 -6.62 -2.43
CA TYR A 174 7.12 -6.00 -3.41
C TYR A 174 5.65 -6.23 -3.04
N PHE A 175 4.80 -5.32 -3.49
CA PHE A 175 3.39 -5.67 -3.62
C PHE A 175 3.23 -6.66 -4.77
N GLU A 176 2.73 -7.84 -4.47
CA GLU A 176 2.36 -8.81 -5.50
C GLU A 176 1.11 -8.35 -6.26
N ALA A 177 1.00 -8.74 -7.52
CA ALA A 177 -0.24 -8.60 -8.27
C ALA A 177 -1.33 -9.41 -7.56
N THR A 178 -2.54 -8.85 -7.47
CA THR A 178 -3.69 -9.57 -6.91
C THR A 178 -3.86 -10.89 -7.67
N ALA A 179 -3.89 -12.01 -6.94
CA ALA A 179 -4.06 -13.34 -7.54
C ALA A 179 -5.32 -13.33 -8.43
N GLY A 180 -5.16 -13.62 -9.71
CA GLY A 180 -6.23 -13.57 -10.71
C GLY A 180 -6.16 -12.41 -11.70
N ALA A 181 -5.32 -11.40 -11.48
CA ALA A 181 -5.11 -10.31 -12.44
C ALA A 181 -4.41 -10.76 -13.74
N GLU A 182 -3.83 -11.96 -13.74
CA GLU A 182 -3.18 -12.56 -14.92
C GLU A 182 -4.17 -13.16 -15.94
N LYS A 183 -5.41 -13.41 -15.53
CA LYS A 183 -6.44 -13.91 -16.44
C LYS A 183 -7.17 -12.71 -17.04
N ALA A 184 -6.89 -12.44 -18.32
CA ALA A 184 -7.73 -11.55 -19.10
C ALA A 184 -9.19 -12.09 -19.03
N PRO A 185 -10.20 -11.20 -18.83
CA PRO A 185 -11.59 -11.65 -18.85
C PRO A 185 -11.88 -12.33 -20.20
N GLU A 186 -12.29 -13.61 -20.17
CA GLU A 186 -12.80 -14.28 -21.36
C GLU A 186 -14.09 -13.56 -21.78
N VAL A 187 -13.97 -12.76 -22.82
CA VAL A 187 -15.16 -12.20 -23.49
C VAL A 187 -15.78 -13.35 -24.29
N LYS A 188 -16.82 -13.98 -23.76
CA LYS A 188 -17.67 -14.87 -24.54
C LYS A 188 -18.67 -14.01 -25.31
N PHE A 189 -18.50 -13.96 -26.63
CA PHE A 189 -19.51 -13.45 -27.57
C PHE A 189 -20.65 -14.43 -27.72
#